data_f510c2fceaf7d0248efac445b7d2c0e9
#
_entry.id   f510c2fceaf7d0248efac445b7d2c0e9
#
_cell.length_a   1.000
_cell.length_b   1.000
_cell.length_c   1.000
_cell.angle_alpha   90.00
_cell.angle_beta   90.00
_cell.angle_gamma   90.00
#
_symmetry.space_group_name_H-M   'P 1'
#
loop_
_entity.id
_entity.type
_entity.pdbx_description
1 polymer ?
#
loop_
_entity_poly.entity_id
_entity_poly.type
_entity_poly.pdbx_seq_one_letter_code
_entity_poly.pdbx_strand_id
1 'polypeptide(L)'
;GRNSYEWLAEIVPDVDGIRVLDLACGSGPLLKILYDRNKNFRLKGADISPEELELAEARLPKGSVDLFELKAQNLTAIDDNSIDVVLCHWALTLMNPITPVLNEIRRVLSSGGKFAALVNGPMDAAPGYNDVYNLIYEYVQTKLPKYGEIDLGDPRIRSTDSLKKLLSEAFTDSNISIETSTVSMEGPVAEVAETTAGFFYASFILSPETRGVMLSKLSDLLTISKQSKDLESQGRFSMPINRLVITK
;
A
#
# COMPACT_ATOMS: atom_id res chain seq x y z
N GLY A 1 -10.79 13.87 0.53
CA GLY A 1 -10.88 12.41 0.56
C GLY A 1 -10.17 11.86 1.78
N ARG A 2 -10.46 10.63 2.17
CA ARG A 2 -9.82 9.97 3.32
C ARG A 2 -8.36 9.66 2.94
N ASN A 3 -7.41 10.00 3.80
CA ASN A 3 -6.01 9.62 3.63
C ASN A 3 -5.87 8.11 3.95
N SER A 4 -5.28 7.35 3.03
CA SER A 4 -5.15 5.89 3.19
C SER A 4 -4.26 5.49 4.38
N TYR A 5 -3.23 6.27 4.68
CA TYR A 5 -2.39 6.05 5.87
C TYR A 5 -3.18 6.26 7.17
N GLU A 6 -3.96 7.34 7.25
CA GLU A 6 -4.82 7.62 8.41
C GLU A 6 -5.87 6.53 8.58
N TRP A 7 -6.48 6.08 7.47
CA TRP A 7 -7.46 5.01 7.50
C TRP A 7 -6.88 3.69 8.03
N LEU A 8 -5.65 3.35 7.66
CA LEU A 8 -4.97 2.18 8.21
C LEU A 8 -4.58 2.38 9.68
N ALA A 9 -4.11 3.57 10.04
CA ALA A 9 -3.72 3.92 11.41
C ALA A 9 -4.88 3.83 12.42
N GLU A 10 -6.16 4.01 11.98
CA GLU A 10 -7.35 3.87 12.84
C GLU A 10 -7.46 2.49 13.53
N ILE A 11 -6.84 1.45 12.95
CA ILE A 11 -6.86 0.09 13.52
C ILE A 11 -6.08 0.00 14.82
N VAL A 12 -5.09 0.86 15.02
CA VAL A 12 -4.30 0.91 16.25
C VAL A 12 -5.11 1.59 17.34
N PRO A 13 -5.46 0.91 18.44
CA PRO A 13 -6.14 1.56 19.57
C PRO A 13 -5.22 2.58 20.24
N ASP A 14 -5.80 3.65 20.77
CA ASP A 14 -5.04 4.70 21.47
C ASP A 14 -4.79 4.29 22.94
N VAL A 15 -3.86 3.35 23.10
CA VAL A 15 -3.48 2.78 24.40
C VAL A 15 -1.96 2.88 24.56
N ASP A 16 -1.50 3.47 25.66
CA ASP A 16 -0.09 3.59 25.96
C ASP A 16 0.61 2.23 25.99
N GLY A 17 1.81 2.19 25.42
CA GLY A 17 2.64 1.00 25.38
C GLY A 17 2.23 -0.06 24.37
N ILE A 18 1.18 0.17 23.56
CA ILE A 18 0.82 -0.75 22.48
C ILE A 18 1.99 -0.94 21.50
N ARG A 19 2.24 -2.18 21.13
CA ARG A 19 3.36 -2.59 20.26
C ARG A 19 2.89 -2.71 18.83
N VAL A 20 3.39 -1.82 17.98
CA VAL A 20 3.00 -1.76 16.57
C VAL A 20 4.19 -2.02 15.67
N LEU A 21 4.01 -2.89 14.67
CA LEU A 21 4.94 -3.11 13.57
C LEU A 21 4.33 -2.57 12.28
N ASP A 22 5.01 -1.65 11.63
CA ASP A 22 4.74 -1.26 10.23
C ASP A 22 5.65 -2.11 9.32
N LEU A 23 5.04 -3.05 8.61
CA LEU A 23 5.71 -4.00 7.72
C LEU A 23 5.79 -3.45 6.30
N ALA A 24 6.99 -3.37 5.75
CA ALA A 24 7.35 -2.61 4.56
C ALA A 24 7.01 -1.11 4.76
N CYS A 25 7.63 -0.53 5.77
CA CYS A 25 7.31 0.82 6.25
C CYS A 25 7.78 1.93 5.31
N GLY A 26 8.64 1.61 4.32
CA GLY A 26 9.24 2.58 3.43
C GLY A 26 9.89 3.72 4.21
N SER A 27 9.73 4.94 3.74
CA SER A 27 10.23 6.17 4.38
C SER A 27 9.44 6.59 5.65
N GLY A 28 8.64 5.69 6.25
CA GLY A 28 8.03 5.85 7.56
C GLY A 28 6.83 6.82 7.68
N PRO A 29 6.00 7.08 6.66
CA PRO A 29 4.87 8.02 6.78
C PRO A 29 3.81 7.53 7.78
N LEU A 30 3.51 6.21 7.80
CA LEU A 30 2.57 5.63 8.75
C LEU A 30 3.11 5.68 10.18
N LEU A 31 4.39 5.37 10.38
CA LEU A 31 5.07 5.48 11.66
C LEU A 31 5.02 6.91 12.20
N LYS A 32 5.19 7.91 11.34
CA LYS A 32 5.11 9.33 11.73
C LYS A 32 3.71 9.70 12.21
N ILE A 33 2.67 9.27 11.51
CA ILE A 33 1.26 9.49 11.91
C ILE A 33 0.99 8.87 13.29
N LEU A 34 1.43 7.62 13.50
CA LEU A 34 1.25 6.92 14.77
C LEU A 34 2.04 7.59 15.91
N TYR A 35 3.29 7.98 15.66
CA TYR A 35 4.09 8.70 16.64
C TYR A 35 3.47 10.04 17.04
N ASP A 36 2.97 10.81 16.07
CA ASP A 36 2.33 12.09 16.36
C ASP A 36 1.04 11.95 17.15
N ARG A 37 0.30 10.85 16.91
CA ARG A 37 -0.94 10.54 17.62
C ARG A 37 -0.69 10.18 19.10
N ASN A 38 0.28 9.31 19.37
CA ASN A 38 0.62 8.94 20.75
C ASN A 38 2.11 8.58 20.87
N LYS A 39 2.84 9.38 21.62
CA LYS A 39 4.29 9.24 21.82
C LYS A 39 4.68 8.04 22.71
N ASN A 40 3.70 7.42 23.37
CA ASN A 40 3.89 6.25 24.23
C ASN A 40 3.68 4.93 23.47
N PHE A 41 3.37 4.97 22.19
CA PHE A 41 3.36 3.77 21.36
C PHE A 41 4.76 3.21 21.22
N ARG A 42 4.89 1.87 21.23
CA ARG A 42 6.13 1.16 20.95
C ARG A 42 6.15 0.79 19.47
N LEU A 43 6.77 1.65 18.68
CA LEU A 43 6.74 1.54 17.22
C LEU A 43 7.98 0.80 16.71
N LYS A 44 7.74 -0.12 15.78
CA LYS A 44 8.77 -0.80 14.98
C LYS A 44 8.44 -0.62 13.50
N GLY A 45 9.47 -0.42 12.68
CA GLY A 45 9.37 -0.43 11.24
C GLY A 45 10.29 -1.50 10.66
N ALA A 46 9.83 -2.23 9.68
CA ALA A 46 10.66 -3.17 8.92
C ALA A 46 10.52 -2.89 7.41
N ASP A 47 11.64 -2.76 6.73
CA ASP A 47 11.69 -2.63 5.28
C ASP A 47 12.89 -3.39 4.73
N ILE A 48 12.85 -3.72 3.44
CA ILE A 48 13.96 -4.39 2.73
C ILE A 48 14.97 -3.39 2.18
N SER A 49 14.57 -2.11 1.98
CA SER A 49 15.40 -1.06 1.40
C SER A 49 16.09 -0.25 2.50
N PRO A 50 17.44 -0.31 2.59
CA PRO A 50 18.18 0.54 3.50
C PRO A 50 17.99 2.03 3.19
N GLU A 51 17.82 2.42 1.92
CA GLU A 51 17.60 3.81 1.52
C GLU A 51 16.25 4.34 2.04
N GLU A 52 15.21 3.53 2.01
CA GLU A 52 13.92 3.89 2.60
C GLU A 52 14.01 4.02 4.12
N LEU A 53 14.76 3.14 4.78
CA LEU A 53 14.98 3.22 6.23
C LEU A 53 15.78 4.46 6.64
N GLU A 54 16.76 4.89 5.84
CA GLU A 54 17.46 6.17 6.07
C GLU A 54 16.49 7.36 5.99
N LEU A 55 15.57 7.36 5.02
CA LEU A 55 14.52 8.39 4.92
C LEU A 55 13.54 8.32 6.09
N ALA A 56 13.20 7.13 6.58
CA ALA A 56 12.37 6.93 7.75
C ALA A 56 13.06 7.47 9.02
N GLU A 57 14.35 7.19 9.20
CA GLU A 57 15.13 7.71 10.33
C GLU A 57 15.21 9.24 10.30
N ALA A 58 15.38 9.84 9.12
CA ALA A 58 15.38 11.29 8.95
C ALA A 58 14.00 11.94 9.23
N ARG A 59 12.92 11.22 8.99
CA ARG A 59 11.53 11.68 9.21
C ARG A 59 11.09 11.64 10.66
N LEU A 60 11.59 10.67 11.41
CA LEU A 60 11.15 10.34 12.77
C LEU A 60 12.08 10.98 13.81
N PRO A 61 11.59 11.36 15.00
CA PRO A 61 12.46 11.78 16.07
C PRO A 61 13.42 10.67 16.48
N LYS A 62 14.66 11.02 16.69
CA LYS A 62 15.73 10.07 17.01
C LYS A 62 15.36 9.17 18.20
N GLY A 63 15.42 7.86 18.00
CA GLY A 63 15.14 6.86 19.02
C GLY A 63 13.66 6.68 19.37
N SER A 64 12.74 7.23 18.55
CA SER A 64 11.29 7.08 18.76
C SER A 64 10.72 5.80 18.14
N VAL A 65 11.43 5.16 17.22
CA VAL A 65 11.04 3.96 16.50
C VAL A 65 12.24 3.04 16.33
N ASP A 66 12.05 1.74 16.50
CA ASP A 66 13.05 0.73 16.15
C ASP A 66 12.89 0.37 14.68
N LEU A 67 13.90 0.63 13.85
CA LEU A 67 13.89 0.31 12.43
C LEU A 67 14.76 -0.91 12.13
N PHE A 68 14.28 -1.81 11.26
CA PHE A 68 14.92 -3.06 10.92
C PHE A 68 15.00 -3.24 9.40
N GLU A 69 16.18 -3.51 8.88
CA GLU A 69 16.36 -3.98 7.51
C GLU A 69 16.04 -5.48 7.47
N LEU A 70 14.81 -5.83 7.08
CA LEU A 70 14.31 -7.21 7.06
C LEU A 70 13.43 -7.48 5.84
N LYS A 71 13.50 -8.71 5.33
CA LYS A 71 12.51 -9.23 4.39
C LYS A 71 11.25 -9.63 5.15
N ALA A 72 10.07 -9.29 4.61
CA ALA A 72 8.79 -9.66 5.21
C ALA A 72 8.60 -11.17 5.40
N GLN A 73 9.30 -11.99 4.58
CA GLN A 73 9.33 -13.45 4.70
C GLN A 73 10.18 -13.97 5.87
N ASN A 74 10.94 -13.10 6.55
CA ASN A 74 11.87 -13.48 7.61
C ASN A 74 12.05 -12.35 8.61
N LEU A 75 11.20 -12.31 9.63
CA LEU A 75 11.19 -11.30 10.70
C LEU A 75 11.94 -11.79 11.95
N THR A 76 13.08 -12.48 11.79
CA THR A 76 13.82 -13.14 12.88
C THR A 76 14.30 -12.20 13.99
N ALA A 77 14.45 -10.90 13.73
CA ALA A 77 14.79 -9.90 14.75
C ALA A 77 13.58 -9.47 15.60
N ILE A 78 12.39 -9.96 15.30
CA ILE A 78 11.14 -9.66 16.03
C ILE A 78 10.68 -10.94 16.71
N ASP A 79 10.56 -10.89 18.03
CA ASP A 79 10.21 -12.03 18.86
C ASP A 79 8.78 -12.54 18.60
N ASP A 80 8.55 -13.82 18.88
CA ASP A 80 7.22 -14.42 18.84
C ASP A 80 6.26 -13.73 19.81
N ASN A 81 5.02 -13.53 19.40
CA ASN A 81 3.95 -12.95 20.22
C ASN A 81 4.31 -11.59 20.87
N SER A 82 5.16 -10.80 20.19
CA SER A 82 5.70 -9.53 20.72
C SER A 82 5.00 -8.28 20.17
N ILE A 83 4.09 -8.41 19.19
CA ILE A 83 3.44 -7.31 18.50
C ILE A 83 1.93 -7.39 18.70
N ASP A 84 1.30 -6.27 19.05
CA ASP A 84 -0.16 -6.19 19.23
C ASP A 84 -0.88 -5.82 17.93
N VAL A 85 -0.22 -5.01 17.08
CA VAL A 85 -0.77 -4.64 15.77
C VAL A 85 0.33 -4.67 14.71
N VAL A 86 0.12 -5.45 13.65
CA VAL A 86 0.93 -5.40 12.44
C VAL A 86 0.15 -4.64 11.37
N LEU A 87 0.76 -3.64 10.77
CA LEU A 87 0.22 -2.86 9.67
C LEU A 87 1.04 -3.11 8.40
N CYS A 88 0.40 -3.08 7.23
CA CYS A 88 1.08 -3.15 5.93
C CYS A 88 0.35 -2.26 4.92
N HIS A 89 0.95 -1.14 4.54
CA HIS A 89 0.35 -0.17 3.63
C HIS A 89 0.81 -0.45 2.19
N TRP A 90 -0.09 -0.97 1.34
CA TRP A 90 0.09 -1.28 -0.10
C TRP A 90 1.14 -2.31 -0.47
N ALA A 91 2.06 -2.68 0.40
CA ALA A 91 3.20 -3.53 0.05
C ALA A 91 2.85 -5.01 -0.06
N LEU A 92 1.77 -5.48 0.58
CA LEU A 92 1.39 -6.90 0.56
C LEU A 92 1.22 -7.44 -0.89
N THR A 93 0.77 -6.58 -1.80
CA THR A 93 0.58 -6.91 -3.22
C THR A 93 1.88 -7.17 -3.99
N LEU A 94 3.03 -6.77 -3.43
CA LEU A 94 4.35 -6.92 -4.05
C LEU A 94 5.13 -8.12 -3.49
N MET A 95 4.59 -8.78 -2.45
CA MET A 95 5.30 -9.85 -1.74
C MET A 95 5.10 -11.20 -2.43
N ASN A 96 6.21 -11.85 -2.78
CA ASN A 96 6.23 -13.19 -3.37
C ASN A 96 7.45 -13.97 -2.87
N PRO A 97 7.31 -15.19 -2.29
CA PRO A 97 6.04 -15.85 -1.95
C PRO A 97 5.34 -15.21 -0.74
N ILE A 98 4.01 -15.18 -0.78
CA ILE A 98 3.19 -14.52 0.27
C ILE A 98 3.00 -15.39 1.52
N THR A 99 2.96 -16.73 1.37
CA THR A 99 2.69 -17.62 2.51
C THR A 99 3.69 -17.47 3.65
N PRO A 100 5.03 -17.41 3.41
CA PRO A 100 5.99 -17.14 4.48
C PRO A 100 5.75 -15.80 5.19
N VAL A 101 5.32 -14.75 4.45
CA VAL A 101 5.00 -13.45 5.04
C VAL A 101 3.85 -13.57 6.04
N LEU A 102 2.76 -14.23 5.65
CA LEU A 102 1.60 -14.45 6.53
C LEU A 102 1.96 -15.29 7.75
N ASN A 103 2.84 -16.27 7.60
CA ASN A 103 3.34 -17.08 8.70
C ASN A 103 4.15 -16.24 9.70
N GLU A 104 5.03 -15.34 9.21
CA GLU A 104 5.80 -14.45 10.07
C GLU A 104 4.90 -13.44 10.78
N ILE A 105 3.93 -12.83 10.08
CA ILE A 105 2.94 -11.96 10.69
C ILE A 105 2.20 -12.69 11.81
N ARG A 106 1.74 -13.92 11.55
CA ARG A 106 1.07 -14.73 12.57
C ARG A 106 1.98 -15.06 13.75
N ARG A 107 3.26 -15.34 13.52
CA ARG A 107 4.24 -15.66 14.56
C ARG A 107 4.45 -14.47 15.50
N VAL A 108 4.71 -13.29 14.95
CA VAL A 108 5.03 -12.11 15.75
C VAL A 108 3.82 -11.52 16.48
N LEU A 109 2.60 -11.73 15.97
CA LEU A 109 1.37 -11.24 16.61
C LEU A 109 1.11 -11.93 17.95
N SER A 110 0.82 -11.14 18.98
CA SER A 110 0.33 -11.60 20.27
C SER A 110 -1.08 -12.21 20.15
N SER A 111 -1.51 -13.00 21.15
CA SER A 111 -2.89 -13.48 21.22
C SER A 111 -3.85 -12.31 21.29
N GLY A 112 -4.88 -12.31 20.45
CA GLY A 112 -5.81 -11.18 20.29
C GLY A 112 -5.24 -10.00 19.51
N GLY A 113 -3.99 -10.10 19.02
CA GLY A 113 -3.36 -9.08 18.19
C GLY A 113 -4.03 -8.97 16.81
N LYS A 114 -3.82 -7.84 16.14
CA LYS A 114 -4.44 -7.54 14.85
C LYS A 114 -3.39 -7.42 13.75
N PHE A 115 -3.70 -7.99 12.59
CA PHE A 115 -3.03 -7.64 11.34
C PHE A 115 -3.98 -6.84 10.48
N ALA A 116 -3.53 -5.70 9.96
CA ALA A 116 -4.29 -4.93 8.99
C ALA A 116 -3.43 -4.50 7.81
N ALA A 117 -3.99 -4.58 6.60
CA ALA A 117 -3.30 -4.13 5.40
C ALA A 117 -4.26 -3.41 4.45
N LEU A 118 -3.69 -2.53 3.62
CA LEU A 118 -4.35 -1.98 2.45
C LEU A 118 -3.85 -2.69 1.20
N VAL A 119 -4.78 -3.12 0.39
CA VAL A 119 -4.55 -3.73 -0.92
C VAL A 119 -5.53 -3.16 -1.94
N ASN A 120 -5.33 -3.43 -3.21
CA ASN A 120 -6.26 -3.00 -4.25
C ASN A 120 -7.66 -3.54 -3.98
N GLY A 121 -8.66 -2.68 -4.17
CA GLY A 121 -10.07 -3.05 -4.16
C GLY A 121 -10.57 -3.60 -5.51
N PRO A 122 -11.84 -4.01 -5.59
CA PRO A 122 -12.45 -4.42 -6.85
C PRO A 122 -12.40 -3.30 -7.89
N MET A 123 -12.03 -3.65 -9.13
CA MET A 123 -11.78 -2.66 -10.19
C MET A 123 -13.00 -1.79 -10.53
N ASP A 124 -14.18 -2.31 -10.33
CA ASP A 124 -15.48 -1.64 -10.59
C ASP A 124 -15.97 -0.78 -9.42
N ALA A 125 -15.28 -0.83 -8.28
CA ALA A 125 -15.69 -0.10 -7.07
C ALA A 125 -15.33 1.40 -7.09
N ALA A 126 -14.55 1.88 -8.08
CA ALA A 126 -14.28 3.31 -8.26
C ALA A 126 -14.54 3.77 -9.69
N PRO A 127 -15.28 4.88 -9.90
CA PRO A 127 -15.56 5.38 -11.25
C PRO A 127 -14.27 5.71 -12.02
N GLY A 128 -14.18 5.26 -13.27
CA GLY A 128 -13.07 5.53 -14.19
C GLY A 128 -11.78 4.74 -13.91
N TYR A 129 -11.72 3.97 -12.82
CA TYR A 129 -10.52 3.21 -12.48
C TYR A 129 -10.16 2.15 -13.54
N ASN A 130 -11.17 1.45 -14.08
CA ASN A 130 -10.99 0.48 -15.16
C ASN A 130 -10.38 1.10 -16.41
N ASP A 131 -10.81 2.30 -16.78
CA ASP A 131 -10.31 2.99 -17.98
C ASP A 131 -8.84 3.39 -17.79
N VAL A 132 -8.49 3.89 -16.61
CA VAL A 132 -7.10 4.19 -16.23
C VAL A 132 -6.24 2.93 -16.26
N TYR A 133 -6.71 1.86 -15.63
CA TYR A 133 -6.01 0.57 -15.61
C TYR A 133 -5.75 0.07 -17.03
N ASN A 134 -6.79 0.00 -17.85
CA ASN A 134 -6.70 -0.50 -19.23
C ASN A 134 -5.75 0.35 -20.07
N LEU A 135 -5.82 1.68 -19.96
CA LEU A 135 -4.93 2.59 -20.68
C LEU A 135 -3.46 2.33 -20.32
N ILE A 136 -3.12 2.27 -19.04
CA ILE A 136 -1.74 2.08 -18.59
C ILE A 136 -1.22 0.70 -19.05
N TYR A 137 -2.00 -0.36 -18.82
CA TYR A 137 -1.57 -1.72 -19.14
C TYR A 137 -1.54 -2.01 -20.65
N GLU A 138 -2.35 -1.34 -21.47
CA GLU A 138 -2.24 -1.40 -22.94
C GLU A 138 -0.84 -0.93 -23.38
N TYR A 139 -0.37 0.22 -22.83
CA TYR A 139 0.99 0.71 -23.13
C TYR A 139 2.07 -0.25 -22.65
N VAL A 140 1.93 -0.78 -21.45
CA VAL A 140 2.90 -1.72 -20.89
C VAL A 140 2.97 -3.00 -21.71
N GLN A 141 1.83 -3.63 -22.01
CA GLN A 141 1.77 -4.89 -22.74
C GLN A 141 2.26 -4.77 -24.18
N THR A 142 1.93 -3.67 -24.87
CA THR A 142 2.34 -3.48 -26.27
C THR A 142 3.81 -3.12 -26.42
N LYS A 143 4.44 -2.52 -25.41
CA LYS A 143 5.82 -2.03 -25.46
C LYS A 143 6.83 -2.92 -24.73
N LEU A 144 6.36 -3.85 -23.92
CA LEU A 144 7.18 -4.79 -23.15
C LEU A 144 6.80 -6.23 -23.50
N PRO A 145 7.46 -6.85 -24.49
CA PRO A 145 7.17 -8.22 -24.92
C PRO A 145 7.28 -9.26 -23.76
N LYS A 146 8.05 -8.94 -22.75
CA LYS A 146 8.30 -9.78 -21.57
C LYS A 146 7.48 -9.37 -20.34
N TYR A 147 6.44 -8.58 -20.51
CA TYR A 147 5.64 -8.09 -19.38
C TYR A 147 5.13 -9.23 -18.47
N GLY A 148 4.74 -10.36 -19.04
CA GLY A 148 4.30 -11.54 -18.27
C GLY A 148 5.40 -12.23 -17.45
N GLU A 149 6.67 -11.88 -17.66
CA GLU A 149 7.82 -12.39 -16.88
C GLU A 149 8.14 -11.51 -15.66
N ILE A 150 7.49 -10.35 -15.51
CA ILE A 150 7.73 -9.44 -14.37
C ILE A 150 7.01 -10.00 -13.15
N ASP A 151 7.75 -10.19 -12.05
CA ASP A 151 7.16 -10.54 -10.77
C ASP A 151 6.41 -9.32 -10.20
N LEU A 152 5.09 -9.41 -10.23
CA LEU A 152 4.19 -8.41 -9.68
C LEU A 152 3.59 -8.86 -8.34
N GLY A 153 4.22 -9.79 -7.64
CA GLY A 153 3.75 -10.36 -6.39
C GLY A 153 2.73 -11.50 -6.58
N ASP A 154 2.24 -12.03 -5.48
CA ASP A 154 1.34 -13.18 -5.49
C ASP A 154 -0.05 -12.79 -6.06
N PRO A 155 -0.51 -13.47 -7.15
CA PRO A 155 -1.76 -13.11 -7.81
C PRO A 155 -3.00 -13.31 -6.92
N ARG A 156 -2.91 -14.14 -5.87
CA ARG A 156 -4.02 -14.37 -4.92
C ARG A 156 -4.40 -13.13 -4.12
N ILE A 157 -3.51 -12.13 -4.02
CA ILE A 157 -3.78 -10.85 -3.34
C ILE A 157 -4.70 -9.94 -4.17
N ARG A 158 -4.78 -10.14 -5.49
CA ARG A 158 -5.46 -9.23 -6.43
C ARG A 158 -6.97 -9.42 -6.51
N SER A 159 -7.50 -10.52 -6.00
CA SER A 159 -8.94 -10.82 -5.97
C SER A 159 -9.42 -10.97 -4.54
N THR A 160 -10.52 -10.34 -4.20
CA THR A 160 -11.10 -10.40 -2.84
C THR A 160 -11.37 -11.83 -2.40
N ASP A 161 -11.86 -12.70 -3.30
CA ASP A 161 -12.19 -14.08 -2.96
C ASP A 161 -10.94 -14.95 -2.74
N SER A 162 -9.93 -14.83 -3.62
CA SER A 162 -8.66 -15.55 -3.45
C SER A 162 -7.89 -15.04 -2.24
N LEU A 163 -7.94 -13.74 -1.96
CA LEU A 163 -7.37 -13.13 -0.77
C LEU A 163 -8.04 -13.69 0.50
N LYS A 164 -9.38 -13.71 0.57
CA LYS A 164 -10.11 -14.29 1.71
C LYS A 164 -9.70 -15.75 1.95
N LYS A 165 -9.64 -16.55 0.89
CA LYS A 165 -9.21 -17.95 0.97
C LYS A 165 -7.80 -18.07 1.52
N LEU A 166 -6.85 -17.33 0.94
CA LEU A 166 -5.46 -17.30 1.39
C LEU A 166 -5.33 -16.95 2.88
N LEU A 167 -6.05 -15.92 3.31
CA LEU A 167 -6.02 -15.46 4.70
C LEU A 167 -6.65 -16.50 5.65
N SER A 168 -7.76 -17.14 5.25
CA SER A 168 -8.38 -18.22 6.05
C SER A 168 -7.49 -19.44 6.21
N GLU A 169 -6.66 -19.76 5.20
CA GLU A 169 -5.66 -20.83 5.27
C GLU A 169 -4.50 -20.49 6.22
N ALA A 170 -4.06 -19.22 6.22
CA ALA A 170 -2.95 -18.76 7.05
C ALA A 170 -3.34 -18.48 8.50
N PHE A 171 -4.57 -17.99 8.73
CA PHE A 171 -5.11 -17.58 10.02
C PHE A 171 -6.36 -18.39 10.36
N THR A 172 -6.18 -19.67 10.62
CA THR A 172 -7.26 -20.55 11.09
C THR A 172 -7.84 -20.02 12.40
N ASP A 173 -9.16 -20.10 12.55
CA ASP A 173 -9.91 -19.65 13.74
C ASP A 173 -9.87 -18.15 14.04
N SER A 174 -9.40 -17.34 13.07
CA SER A 174 -9.32 -15.88 13.19
C SER A 174 -10.53 -15.19 12.56
N ASN A 175 -10.90 -14.03 13.11
CA ASN A 175 -11.91 -13.19 12.49
C ASN A 175 -11.26 -12.35 11.38
N ILE A 176 -11.77 -12.49 10.15
CA ILE A 176 -11.27 -11.78 8.97
C ILE A 176 -12.36 -10.86 8.45
N SER A 177 -12.06 -9.56 8.38
CA SER A 177 -12.92 -8.57 7.74
C SER A 177 -12.20 -7.88 6.59
N ILE A 178 -12.93 -7.58 5.52
CA ILE A 178 -12.45 -6.78 4.39
C ILE A 178 -13.49 -5.69 4.13
N GLU A 179 -13.05 -4.45 4.22
CA GLU A 179 -13.84 -3.26 3.96
C GLU A 179 -13.33 -2.58 2.69
N THR A 180 -14.22 -2.38 1.71
CA THR A 180 -13.91 -1.67 0.47
C THR A 180 -14.23 -0.18 0.63
N SER A 181 -13.31 0.66 0.17
CA SER A 181 -13.47 2.12 0.12
C SER A 181 -12.82 2.67 -1.14
N THR A 182 -12.87 3.98 -1.30
CA THR A 182 -12.23 4.69 -2.41
C THR A 182 -11.35 5.81 -1.88
N VAL A 183 -10.12 5.89 -2.37
CA VAL A 183 -9.27 7.07 -2.20
C VAL A 183 -9.30 7.88 -3.49
N SER A 184 -9.38 9.19 -3.37
CA SER A 184 -9.44 10.11 -4.52
C SER A 184 -8.46 11.25 -4.35
N MET A 185 -7.92 11.71 -5.47
CA MET A 185 -7.12 12.91 -5.55
C MET A 185 -7.69 13.85 -6.61
N GLU A 186 -7.57 15.15 -6.39
CA GLU A 186 -7.91 16.21 -7.31
C GLU A 186 -6.80 17.26 -7.31
N GLY A 187 -6.57 17.88 -8.45
CA GLY A 187 -5.56 18.93 -8.59
C GLY A 187 -5.21 19.19 -10.06
N PRO A 188 -4.10 19.89 -10.33
CA PRO A 188 -3.59 20.08 -11.67
C PRO A 188 -3.50 18.75 -12.40
N VAL A 189 -4.12 18.64 -13.58
CA VAL A 189 -4.29 17.34 -14.27
C VAL A 189 -2.96 16.64 -14.55
N ALA A 190 -1.89 17.40 -14.82
CA ALA A 190 -0.56 16.84 -15.07
C ALA A 190 -0.01 16.16 -13.81
N GLU A 191 -0.18 16.76 -12.64
CA GLU A 191 0.25 16.21 -11.35
C GLU A 191 -0.59 14.98 -10.98
N VAL A 192 -1.91 15.04 -11.21
CA VAL A 192 -2.80 13.91 -10.97
C VAL A 192 -2.44 12.74 -11.88
N ALA A 193 -2.14 12.97 -13.17
CA ALA A 193 -1.74 11.92 -14.11
C ALA A 193 -0.40 11.29 -13.73
N GLU A 194 0.59 12.09 -13.36
CA GLU A 194 1.91 11.62 -12.93
C GLU A 194 1.80 10.77 -11.66
N THR A 195 1.07 11.26 -10.65
CA THR A 195 0.83 10.55 -9.39
C THR A 195 0.05 9.26 -9.62
N THR A 196 -0.98 9.31 -10.49
CA THR A 196 -1.76 8.13 -10.88
C THR A 196 -0.87 7.07 -11.51
N ALA A 197 -0.03 7.44 -12.48
CA ALA A 197 0.91 6.51 -13.09
C ALA A 197 1.88 5.89 -12.06
N GLY A 198 2.25 6.63 -11.02
CA GLY A 198 3.09 6.15 -9.92
C GLY A 198 2.49 5.01 -9.09
N PHE A 199 1.16 4.85 -9.05
CA PHE A 199 0.53 3.69 -8.41
C PHE A 199 0.63 2.39 -9.22
N PHE A 200 1.03 2.49 -10.50
CA PHE A 200 1.18 1.35 -11.39
C PHE A 200 2.65 1.10 -11.69
N TYR A 201 3.29 0.23 -10.92
CA TYR A 201 4.74 -0.08 -11.05
C TYR A 201 5.17 -0.37 -12.49
N ALA A 202 4.30 -1.01 -13.25
CA ALA A 202 4.54 -1.31 -14.66
C ALA A 202 4.81 -0.04 -15.51
N SER A 203 4.34 1.14 -15.09
CA SER A 203 4.57 2.38 -15.81
C SER A 203 6.04 2.86 -15.75
N PHE A 204 6.80 2.46 -14.71
CA PHE A 204 8.18 2.87 -14.53
C PHE A 204 9.16 2.18 -15.46
N ILE A 205 8.78 1.04 -16.06
CA ILE A 205 9.62 0.30 -16.98
C ILE A 205 9.45 0.74 -18.45
N LEU A 206 8.53 1.67 -18.71
CA LEU A 206 8.36 2.28 -20.02
C LEU A 206 9.52 3.24 -20.33
N SER A 207 9.91 3.35 -21.61
CA SER A 207 10.85 4.40 -22.01
C SER A 207 10.27 5.79 -21.72
N PRO A 208 11.12 6.81 -21.46
CA PRO A 208 10.63 8.18 -21.19
C PRO A 208 9.68 8.70 -22.28
N GLU A 209 9.96 8.41 -23.55
CA GLU A 209 9.11 8.80 -24.69
C GLU A 209 7.73 8.12 -24.62
N THR A 210 7.70 6.80 -24.44
CA THR A 210 6.43 6.03 -24.35
C THR A 210 5.64 6.44 -23.11
N ARG A 211 6.32 6.66 -21.98
CA ARG A 211 5.70 7.13 -20.75
C ARG A 211 5.10 8.53 -20.93
N GLY A 212 5.79 9.43 -21.62
CA GLY A 212 5.27 10.77 -21.93
C GLY A 212 3.99 10.74 -22.77
N VAL A 213 3.91 9.85 -23.79
CA VAL A 213 2.69 9.67 -24.58
C VAL A 213 1.56 9.08 -23.74
N MET A 214 1.84 8.09 -22.91
CA MET A 214 0.87 7.50 -21.99
C MET A 214 0.34 8.57 -21.00
N LEU A 215 1.19 9.38 -20.39
CA LEU A 215 0.82 10.44 -19.48
C LEU A 215 -0.07 11.51 -20.13
N SER A 216 0.19 11.86 -21.39
CA SER A 216 -0.67 12.79 -22.14
C SER A 216 -2.09 12.24 -22.28
N LYS A 217 -2.24 10.96 -22.68
CA LYS A 217 -3.56 10.32 -22.79
C LYS A 217 -4.23 10.15 -21.42
N LEU A 218 -3.43 9.84 -20.38
CA LEU A 218 -3.93 9.73 -19.03
C LEU A 218 -4.46 11.09 -18.53
N SER A 219 -3.76 12.17 -18.83
CA SER A 219 -4.23 13.53 -18.53
C SER A 219 -5.58 13.85 -19.22
N ASP A 220 -5.72 13.49 -20.50
CA ASP A 220 -7.00 13.65 -21.20
C ASP A 220 -8.13 12.87 -20.52
N LEU A 221 -7.88 11.64 -20.12
CA LEU A 221 -8.83 10.75 -19.43
C LEU A 221 -9.24 11.29 -18.06
N LEU A 222 -8.30 11.83 -17.30
CA LEU A 222 -8.52 12.29 -15.92
C LEU A 222 -9.10 13.72 -15.84
N THR A 223 -9.16 14.46 -16.95
CA THR A 223 -9.63 15.84 -16.96
C THR A 223 -11.12 15.94 -16.62
N ILE A 224 -11.46 16.67 -15.54
CA ILE A 224 -12.85 16.93 -15.11
C ILE A 224 -13.40 18.27 -15.59
N SER A 225 -12.53 19.25 -15.81
CA SER A 225 -12.92 20.56 -16.35
C SER A 225 -11.81 21.13 -17.22
N LYS A 226 -12.16 21.54 -18.44
CA LYS A 226 -11.30 22.37 -19.28
C LYS A 226 -11.64 23.82 -18.95
N GLN A 227 -10.75 24.50 -18.26
CA GLN A 227 -10.92 25.91 -17.96
C GLN A 227 -10.38 26.79 -19.10
N SER A 228 -10.79 28.09 -19.11
CA SER A 228 -10.36 29.08 -20.09
C SER A 228 -8.83 29.24 -20.12
N LYS A 229 -8.28 29.79 -21.20
CA LYS A 229 -6.86 29.84 -21.59
C LYS A 229 -5.83 30.20 -20.50
N ASP A 230 -6.28 30.73 -19.35
CA ASP A 230 -5.41 31.24 -18.28
C ASP A 230 -5.45 30.42 -16.97
N LEU A 231 -6.21 29.30 -16.92
CA LEU A 231 -6.32 28.45 -15.73
C LEU A 231 -5.95 27.01 -16.09
N GLU A 232 -5.13 26.39 -15.24
CA GLU A 232 -4.66 25.02 -15.37
C GLU A 232 -5.85 24.04 -15.29
N SER A 233 -5.90 23.08 -16.23
CA SER A 233 -6.96 22.08 -16.26
C SER A 233 -6.92 21.22 -15.01
N GLN A 234 -8.06 20.96 -14.39
CA GLN A 234 -8.17 20.13 -13.21
C GLN A 234 -8.47 18.68 -13.58
N GLY A 235 -7.83 17.77 -12.86
CA GLY A 235 -8.01 16.35 -13.00
C GLY A 235 -8.48 15.70 -11.70
N ARG A 236 -9.10 14.52 -11.83
CA ARG A 236 -9.48 13.65 -10.71
C ARG A 236 -9.09 12.21 -11.03
N PHE A 237 -8.54 11.55 -10.03
CA PHE A 237 -8.37 10.09 -10.03
C PHE A 237 -8.97 9.50 -8.78
N SER A 238 -9.64 8.35 -8.93
CA SER A 238 -10.20 7.59 -7.82
C SER A 238 -9.76 6.14 -7.92
N MET A 239 -9.30 5.57 -6.81
CA MET A 239 -8.79 4.20 -6.74
C MET A 239 -9.55 3.40 -5.69
N PRO A 240 -10.08 2.20 -6.04
CA PRO A 240 -10.71 1.32 -5.08
C PRO A 240 -9.64 0.68 -4.20
N ILE A 241 -9.90 0.62 -2.91
CA ILE A 241 -9.01 0.01 -1.92
C ILE A 241 -9.77 -0.91 -1.00
N ASN A 242 -9.12 -2.00 -0.59
CA ASN A 242 -9.58 -2.89 0.47
C ASN A 242 -8.70 -2.70 1.70
N ARG A 243 -9.33 -2.47 2.85
CA ARG A 243 -8.69 -2.63 4.16
C ARG A 243 -9.06 -3.99 4.71
N LEU A 244 -8.10 -4.90 4.75
CA LEU A 244 -8.27 -6.16 5.46
C LEU A 244 -7.88 -5.99 6.92
N VAL A 245 -8.61 -6.67 7.82
CA VAL A 245 -8.28 -6.75 9.24
C VAL A 245 -8.49 -8.19 9.72
N ILE A 246 -7.47 -8.73 10.38
CA ILE A 246 -7.48 -10.07 10.97
C ILE A 246 -7.22 -9.91 12.47
N THR A 247 -7.99 -10.60 13.29
CA THR A 247 -7.71 -10.72 14.73
C THR A 247 -7.31 -12.18 15.02
N LYS A 248 -6.06 -12.34 15.53
CA LYS A 248 -5.48 -13.65 15.88
C LYS A 248 -6.08 -14.23 17.15
#